data_6f8d4d971ebb6b2d85ac35dca4446884
#
_entry.id   6f8d4d971ebb6b2d85ac35dca4446884
#
_cell.length_a   1.000
_cell.length_b   1.000
_cell.length_c   1.000
_cell.angle_alpha   90.00
_cell.angle_beta   90.00
_cell.angle_gamma   90.00
#
_symmetry.space_group_name_H-M   'P 1'
#
loop_
_entity.id
_entity.type
_entity.pdbx_description
1 polymer ?
#
loop_
_entity_poly.entity_id
_entity_poly.type
_entity_poly.pdbx_seq_one_letter_code
_entity_poly.pdbx_strand_id
1 'polypeptide(L)'
;GYDAARATFARLVGAKTEDVSMMPTCAVAISQLALGLPLEAGDEIVTWDQEYPSNAYPWYVAARKAGGRVVVVPSEADLRLDTDRLIAAIGARTRVVALSWVQYQTGAVTDLARVSEACRKVGALLAVDAIQGLGVMPFDMTALGVDAVTGGTQKWLAGPMGHGFLALRPGLRDLLEPIVHGAMTYGTFDDLTDPGRSPRHDPLRFEPGSPLLFGALGGAAAIEVLLDVGIDAIHAEALRLAAKLREGLLAHGARLLSAPLGDAPSPITTFLPRGDVGAAARRLSA
;
A
#
# COMPACT_ATOMS: atom_id res chain seq x y z
N GLY A 1 -6.82 -14.52 -19.55
CA GLY A 1 -5.84 -13.54 -20.02
C GLY A 1 -5.61 -12.40 -19.04
N TYR A 2 -5.16 -11.27 -19.53
CA TYR A 2 -4.75 -10.11 -18.73
C TYR A 2 -5.89 -9.55 -17.86
N ASP A 3 -7.11 -9.43 -18.41
CA ASP A 3 -8.27 -8.95 -17.65
C ASP A 3 -8.71 -9.95 -16.58
N ALA A 4 -8.54 -11.25 -16.82
CA ALA A 4 -8.79 -12.24 -15.76
C ALA A 4 -7.78 -12.09 -14.62
N ALA A 5 -6.50 -11.82 -14.93
CA ALA A 5 -5.51 -11.51 -13.91
C ALA A 5 -5.90 -10.25 -13.11
N ARG A 6 -6.33 -9.17 -13.78
CA ARG A 6 -6.85 -7.96 -13.11
C ARG A 6 -8.01 -8.27 -12.16
N ALA A 7 -8.94 -9.13 -12.56
CA ALA A 7 -10.06 -9.55 -11.72
C ALA A 7 -9.59 -10.28 -10.43
N THR A 8 -8.51 -11.05 -10.50
CA THR A 8 -7.92 -11.69 -9.32
C THR A 8 -7.34 -10.67 -8.34
N PHE A 9 -6.63 -9.66 -8.81
CA PHE A 9 -6.15 -8.56 -7.96
C PHE A 9 -7.33 -7.78 -7.34
N ALA A 10 -8.39 -7.54 -8.11
CA ALA A 10 -9.59 -6.88 -7.60
C ALA A 10 -10.25 -7.68 -6.46
N ARG A 11 -10.41 -8.99 -6.62
CA ARG A 11 -10.92 -9.89 -5.57
C ARG A 11 -10.09 -9.85 -4.30
N LEU A 12 -8.76 -9.82 -4.44
CA LEU A 12 -7.83 -9.78 -3.30
C LEU A 12 -8.07 -8.57 -2.39
N VAL A 13 -8.45 -7.43 -2.95
CA VAL A 13 -8.57 -6.17 -2.21
C VAL A 13 -10.01 -5.69 -2.01
N GLY A 14 -11.02 -6.46 -2.42
CA GLY A 14 -12.43 -6.07 -2.31
C GLY A 14 -12.81 -4.91 -3.25
N ALA A 15 -12.15 -4.82 -4.43
CA ALA A 15 -12.45 -3.84 -5.48
C ALA A 15 -13.19 -4.47 -6.66
N LYS A 16 -13.70 -3.62 -7.58
CA LYS A 16 -14.18 -4.09 -8.88
C LYS A 16 -13.03 -4.16 -9.88
N THR A 17 -13.15 -5.02 -10.88
CA THR A 17 -12.12 -5.19 -11.92
C THR A 17 -11.81 -3.89 -12.66
N GLU A 18 -12.83 -3.09 -12.94
CA GLU A 18 -12.71 -1.78 -13.59
C GLU A 18 -12.03 -0.71 -12.72
N ASP A 19 -11.83 -0.97 -11.45
CA ASP A 19 -11.20 -0.04 -10.51
C ASP A 19 -9.71 -0.36 -10.23
N VAL A 20 -9.16 -1.39 -10.89
CA VAL A 20 -7.78 -1.84 -10.69
C VAL A 20 -6.93 -1.61 -11.93
N SER A 21 -5.86 -0.84 -11.82
CA SER A 21 -4.80 -0.69 -12.83
C SER A 21 -3.58 -1.53 -12.45
N MET A 22 -3.03 -2.23 -13.44
CA MET A 22 -1.83 -3.04 -13.28
C MET A 22 -0.59 -2.16 -13.41
N MET A 23 0.29 -2.21 -12.45
CA MET A 23 1.43 -1.30 -12.35
C MET A 23 2.76 -2.06 -12.35
N PRO A 24 3.84 -1.45 -12.84
CA PRO A 24 5.16 -2.11 -12.83
C PRO A 24 5.66 -2.41 -11.41
N THR A 25 5.34 -1.55 -10.44
CA THR A 25 5.73 -1.71 -9.03
C THR A 25 4.77 -0.92 -8.12
N CYS A 26 4.73 -1.28 -6.84
CA CYS A 26 4.05 -0.48 -5.82
C CYS A 26 4.54 0.98 -5.80
N ALA A 27 5.84 1.21 -5.95
CA ALA A 27 6.41 2.57 -6.00
C ALA A 27 5.88 3.42 -7.16
N VAL A 28 5.69 2.82 -8.34
CA VAL A 28 5.09 3.50 -9.50
C VAL A 28 3.61 3.77 -9.25
N ALA A 29 2.91 2.84 -8.62
CA ALA A 29 1.49 3.02 -8.24
C ALA A 29 1.31 4.20 -7.27
N ILE A 30 2.14 4.27 -6.22
CA ILE A 30 2.14 5.38 -5.25
C ILE A 30 2.50 6.70 -5.94
N SER A 31 3.49 6.69 -6.83
CA SER A 31 3.88 7.90 -7.59
C SER A 31 2.75 8.37 -8.51
N GLN A 32 2.06 7.44 -9.19
CA GLN A 32 0.90 7.76 -10.01
C GLN A 32 -0.20 8.44 -9.16
N LEU A 33 -0.48 7.90 -7.98
CA LEU A 33 -1.47 8.47 -7.08
C LEU A 33 -1.03 9.85 -6.56
N ALA A 34 0.17 9.96 -6.01
CA ALA A 34 0.65 11.17 -5.38
C ALA A 34 0.84 12.35 -6.36
N LEU A 35 1.39 12.08 -7.54
CA LEU A 35 1.70 13.11 -8.53
C LEU A 35 0.54 13.38 -9.49
N GLY A 36 -0.42 12.47 -9.57
CA GLY A 36 -1.63 12.64 -10.39
C GLY A 36 -2.77 13.36 -9.67
N LEU A 37 -2.73 13.48 -8.35
CA LEU A 37 -3.75 14.21 -7.59
C LEU A 37 -3.63 15.73 -7.82
N PRO A 38 -4.77 16.44 -7.99
CA PRO A 38 -4.79 17.89 -8.10
C PRO A 38 -4.65 18.53 -6.71
N LEU A 39 -3.43 18.56 -6.19
CA LEU A 39 -3.11 19.22 -4.93
C LEU A 39 -2.95 20.72 -5.15
N GLU A 40 -3.33 21.51 -4.14
CA GLU A 40 -3.27 22.97 -4.14
C GLU A 40 -2.30 23.52 -3.09
N ALA A 41 -1.98 24.80 -3.20
CA ALA A 41 -1.13 25.48 -2.23
C ALA A 41 -1.79 25.48 -0.83
N GLY A 42 -1.05 25.02 0.16
CA GLY A 42 -1.52 24.91 1.54
C GLY A 42 -2.19 23.58 1.89
N ASP A 43 -2.37 22.66 0.90
CA ASP A 43 -2.82 21.30 1.18
C ASP A 43 -1.82 20.55 2.06
N GLU A 44 -2.35 19.69 2.90
CA GLU A 44 -1.59 18.86 3.83
C GLU A 44 -1.74 17.38 3.48
N ILE A 45 -0.62 16.67 3.54
CA ILE A 45 -0.56 15.21 3.42
C ILE A 45 -0.09 14.68 4.77
N VAL A 46 -0.94 13.89 5.45
CA VAL A 46 -0.61 13.30 6.76
C VAL A 46 -0.05 11.89 6.56
N THR A 47 1.03 11.57 7.27
CA THR A 47 1.72 10.27 7.18
C THR A 47 2.43 9.92 8.48
N TRP A 48 2.88 8.65 8.63
CA TRP A 48 3.72 8.21 9.73
C TRP A 48 5.21 8.50 9.48
N ASP A 49 6.00 8.56 10.56
CA ASP A 49 7.47 8.66 10.50
C ASP A 49 8.16 7.33 10.16
N GLN A 50 7.45 6.21 10.20
CA GLN A 50 7.97 4.86 9.90
C GLN A 50 7.72 4.43 8.46
N GLU A 51 7.26 5.32 7.58
CA GLU A 51 6.92 4.93 6.21
C GLU A 51 8.12 4.41 5.42
N TYR A 52 7.84 3.40 4.59
CA TYR A 52 8.84 2.94 3.62
C TYR A 52 9.14 4.08 2.62
N PRO A 53 10.40 4.29 2.21
CA PRO A 53 10.76 5.41 1.34
C PRO A 53 9.93 5.54 0.07
N SER A 54 9.49 4.43 -0.53
CA SER A 54 8.61 4.46 -1.72
C SER A 54 7.21 4.98 -1.42
N ASN A 55 6.75 4.91 -0.17
CA ASN A 55 5.49 5.52 0.26
C ASN A 55 5.67 6.90 0.91
N ALA A 56 6.88 7.39 1.06
CA ALA A 56 7.15 8.72 1.60
C ALA A 56 7.55 9.73 0.50
N TYR A 57 8.56 9.42 -0.31
CA TYR A 57 9.12 10.37 -1.27
C TYR A 57 8.13 10.91 -2.32
N PRO A 58 7.25 10.11 -2.93
CA PRO A 58 6.29 10.66 -3.89
C PRO A 58 5.41 11.76 -3.28
N TRP A 59 4.99 11.59 -2.04
CA TRP A 59 4.17 12.57 -1.33
C TRP A 59 4.93 13.85 -0.97
N TYR A 60 6.20 13.75 -0.57
CA TYR A 60 7.05 14.95 -0.39
C TYR A 60 7.22 15.72 -1.69
N VAL A 61 7.39 15.00 -2.81
CA VAL A 61 7.52 15.65 -4.13
C VAL A 61 6.20 16.30 -4.54
N ALA A 62 5.07 15.62 -4.36
CA ALA A 62 3.74 16.14 -4.69
C ALA A 62 3.42 17.40 -3.88
N ALA A 63 3.57 17.33 -2.55
CA ALA A 63 3.35 18.48 -1.67
C ALA A 63 4.22 19.69 -2.08
N ARG A 64 5.53 19.47 -2.29
CA ARG A 64 6.44 20.53 -2.71
C ARG A 64 6.04 21.18 -4.03
N LYS A 65 5.62 20.39 -5.04
CA LYS A 65 5.17 20.89 -6.34
C LYS A 65 3.90 21.75 -6.23
N ALA A 66 3.01 21.37 -5.35
CA ALA A 66 1.74 22.08 -5.16
C ALA A 66 1.85 23.29 -4.21
N GLY A 67 2.97 23.48 -3.50
CA GLY A 67 3.07 24.49 -2.44
C GLY A 67 2.36 24.08 -1.15
N GLY A 68 2.12 22.79 -0.97
CA GLY A 68 1.59 22.15 0.24
C GLY A 68 2.71 21.63 1.16
N ARG A 69 2.35 20.84 2.15
CA ARG A 69 3.30 20.23 3.10
C ARG A 69 2.92 18.80 3.49
N VAL A 70 3.91 18.05 3.94
CA VAL A 70 3.70 16.74 4.58
C VAL A 70 3.75 16.92 6.09
N VAL A 71 2.73 16.45 6.77
CA VAL A 71 2.62 16.39 8.23
C VAL A 71 2.99 14.98 8.67
N VAL A 72 4.18 14.85 9.23
CA VAL A 72 4.70 13.57 9.70
C VAL A 72 4.30 13.37 11.16
N VAL A 73 3.55 12.31 11.45
CA VAL A 73 3.13 11.95 12.80
C VAL A 73 4.18 10.99 13.40
N PRO A 74 4.83 11.36 14.50
CA PRO A 74 5.85 10.52 15.10
C PRO A 74 5.23 9.31 15.80
N SER A 75 5.89 8.16 15.67
CA SER A 75 5.65 6.98 16.47
C SER A 75 6.04 7.21 17.94
N GLU A 76 5.58 6.34 18.84
CA GLU A 76 5.98 6.34 20.23
C GLU A 76 7.46 5.90 20.39
N ALA A 77 8.05 6.16 21.56
CA ALA A 77 9.44 5.81 21.84
C ALA A 77 9.73 4.30 21.74
N ASP A 78 8.71 3.47 21.88
CA ASP A 78 8.77 2.02 21.70
C ASP A 78 8.33 1.58 20.28
N LEU A 79 8.29 2.51 19.33
CA LEU A 79 7.94 2.33 17.93
C LEU A 79 6.47 1.95 17.66
N ARG A 80 5.58 2.03 18.65
CA ARG A 80 4.14 1.86 18.43
C ARG A 80 3.55 3.05 17.69
N LEU A 81 2.52 2.78 16.89
CA LEU A 81 1.71 3.80 16.23
C LEU A 81 0.50 4.14 17.11
N ASP A 82 0.33 5.41 17.42
CA ASP A 82 -0.85 5.90 18.12
C ASP A 82 -1.87 6.45 17.11
N THR A 83 -2.89 5.65 16.80
CA THR A 83 -3.94 6.04 15.85
C THR A 83 -4.67 7.32 16.27
N ASP A 84 -4.84 7.59 17.57
CA ASP A 84 -5.47 8.83 18.03
C ASP A 84 -4.63 10.05 17.70
N ARG A 85 -3.31 9.92 17.80
CA ARG A 85 -2.36 10.97 17.41
C ARG A 85 -2.40 11.25 15.90
N LEU A 86 -2.51 10.20 15.08
CA LEU A 86 -2.69 10.37 13.62
C LEU A 86 -4.00 11.09 13.32
N ILE A 87 -5.10 10.65 13.94
CA ILE A 87 -6.43 11.25 13.75
C ILE A 87 -6.42 12.72 14.17
N ALA A 88 -5.75 13.07 15.27
CA ALA A 88 -5.62 14.45 15.74
C ALA A 88 -4.84 15.36 14.77
N ALA A 89 -3.98 14.78 13.92
CA ALA A 89 -3.25 15.50 12.89
C ALA A 89 -4.09 15.75 11.61
N ILE A 90 -5.23 15.08 11.46
CA ILE A 90 -6.15 15.24 10.32
C ILE A 90 -7.03 16.48 10.55
N GLY A 91 -6.90 17.47 9.68
CA GLY A 91 -7.63 18.74 9.79
C GLY A 91 -8.22 19.23 8.48
N ALA A 92 -8.79 20.42 8.50
CA ALA A 92 -9.49 21.00 7.33
C ALA A 92 -8.61 21.18 6.08
N ARG A 93 -7.29 21.24 6.25
CA ARG A 93 -6.33 21.32 5.13
C ARG A 93 -5.81 19.95 4.68
N THR A 94 -6.13 18.89 5.39
CA THR A 94 -5.69 17.55 5.02
C THR A 94 -6.40 17.12 3.74
N ARG A 95 -5.62 16.95 2.67
CA ARG A 95 -6.11 16.46 1.37
C ARG A 95 -5.97 14.95 1.24
N VAL A 96 -4.90 14.41 1.81
CA VAL A 96 -4.59 12.97 1.77
C VAL A 96 -4.02 12.53 3.11
N VAL A 97 -4.45 11.38 3.58
CA VAL A 97 -3.73 10.57 4.57
C VAL A 97 -3.09 9.42 3.80
N ALA A 98 -1.76 9.42 3.72
CA ALA A 98 -0.98 8.44 2.97
C ALA A 98 -0.15 7.62 3.94
N LEU A 99 -0.40 6.32 4.02
CA LEU A 99 0.26 5.47 5.02
C LEU A 99 0.37 4.01 4.58
N SER A 100 1.30 3.29 5.18
CA SER A 100 1.36 1.83 5.12
C SER A 100 0.35 1.23 6.10
N TRP A 101 -0.44 0.25 5.62
CA TRP A 101 -1.31 -0.53 6.50
C TRP A 101 -0.54 -1.25 7.59
N VAL A 102 0.56 -1.89 7.19
CA VAL A 102 1.50 -2.58 8.07
C VAL A 102 2.89 -2.02 7.86
N GLN A 103 3.52 -1.53 8.90
CA GLN A 103 4.86 -0.93 8.83
C GLN A 103 5.93 -1.99 8.60
N TYR A 104 6.82 -1.73 7.64
CA TYR A 104 7.81 -2.73 7.19
C TYR A 104 8.87 -3.07 8.24
N GLN A 105 9.22 -2.12 9.10
CA GLN A 105 10.26 -2.32 10.12
C GLN A 105 9.72 -2.99 11.37
N THR A 106 8.53 -2.61 11.80
CA THR A 106 8.01 -3.00 13.11
C THR A 106 6.86 -3.97 13.05
N GLY A 107 6.19 -4.07 11.89
CA GLY A 107 4.94 -4.80 11.76
C GLY A 107 3.77 -4.12 12.47
N ALA A 108 3.93 -2.86 12.88
CA ALA A 108 2.83 -2.10 13.47
C ALA A 108 1.71 -1.91 12.45
N VAL A 109 0.47 -2.16 12.87
CA VAL A 109 -0.72 -2.10 12.02
C VAL A 109 -1.51 -0.84 12.33
N THR A 110 -1.88 -0.11 11.28
CA THR A 110 -2.75 1.06 11.41
C THR A 110 -4.22 0.64 11.37
N ASP A 111 -5.04 1.14 12.28
CA ASP A 111 -6.50 0.97 12.28
C ASP A 111 -7.12 1.82 11.14
N LEU A 112 -7.20 1.21 9.96
CA LEU A 112 -7.68 1.89 8.74
C LEU A 112 -9.13 2.33 8.84
N ALA A 113 -9.98 1.59 9.55
CA ALA A 113 -11.40 1.94 9.68
C ALA A 113 -11.57 3.26 10.43
N ARG A 114 -10.87 3.43 11.56
CA ARG A 114 -10.89 4.68 12.32
C ARG A 114 -10.28 5.85 11.55
N VAL A 115 -9.17 5.62 10.85
CA VAL A 115 -8.53 6.65 10.02
C VAL A 115 -9.44 7.06 8.87
N SER A 116 -10.07 6.10 8.18
CA SER A 116 -11.04 6.36 7.11
C SER A 116 -12.21 7.23 7.59
N GLU A 117 -12.75 6.92 8.78
CA GLU A 117 -13.82 7.75 9.37
C GLU A 117 -13.36 9.20 9.61
N ALA A 118 -12.14 9.39 10.12
CA ALA A 118 -11.57 10.72 10.31
C ALA A 118 -11.35 11.45 8.98
N CYS A 119 -10.84 10.77 7.95
CA CYS A 119 -10.67 11.33 6.61
C CYS A 119 -12.01 11.81 6.02
N ARG A 120 -13.05 11.00 6.12
CA ARG A 120 -14.39 11.35 5.60
C ARG A 120 -14.98 12.62 6.25
N LYS A 121 -14.70 12.86 7.54
CA LYS A 121 -15.21 14.05 8.26
C LYS A 121 -14.67 15.35 7.70
N VAL A 122 -13.49 15.34 7.08
CA VAL A 122 -12.82 16.52 6.49
C VAL A 122 -12.74 16.49 4.97
N GLY A 123 -13.22 15.42 4.32
CA GLY A 123 -13.15 15.24 2.87
C GLY A 123 -11.74 14.85 2.37
N ALA A 124 -10.87 14.35 3.24
CA ALA A 124 -9.55 13.84 2.86
C ALA A 124 -9.64 12.44 2.26
N LEU A 125 -8.69 12.10 1.39
CA LEU A 125 -8.52 10.77 0.82
C LEU A 125 -7.65 9.90 1.74
N LEU A 126 -7.98 8.60 1.85
CA LEU A 126 -7.14 7.60 2.51
C LEU A 126 -6.44 6.74 1.45
N ALA A 127 -5.12 6.94 1.31
CA ALA A 127 -4.24 6.22 0.40
C ALA A 127 -3.37 5.22 1.18
N VAL A 128 -3.44 3.94 0.84
CA VAL A 128 -2.84 2.86 1.62
C VAL A 128 -1.84 2.05 0.79
N ASP A 129 -0.60 1.97 1.26
CA ASP A 129 0.34 0.93 0.84
C ASP A 129 0.07 -0.33 1.67
N ALA A 130 -0.50 -1.35 1.05
CA ALA A 130 -0.88 -2.60 1.71
C ALA A 130 0.12 -3.75 1.45
N ILE A 131 1.30 -3.45 0.88
CA ILE A 131 2.27 -4.47 0.42
C ILE A 131 2.72 -5.42 1.53
N GLN A 132 2.71 -5.01 2.80
CA GLN A 132 3.15 -5.84 3.93
C GLN A 132 2.03 -6.64 4.59
N GLY A 133 0.78 -6.42 4.19
CA GLY A 133 -0.37 -7.14 4.76
C GLY A 133 -1.10 -8.03 3.77
N LEU A 134 -1.16 -7.63 2.49
CA LEU A 134 -1.89 -8.39 1.45
C LEU A 134 -1.30 -9.78 1.25
N GLY A 135 -2.16 -10.78 1.27
CA GLY A 135 -1.80 -12.19 1.14
C GLY A 135 -1.60 -12.91 2.48
N VAL A 136 -1.36 -12.17 3.57
CA VAL A 136 -1.18 -12.74 4.91
C VAL A 136 -2.16 -12.22 5.95
N MET A 137 -2.87 -11.14 5.66
CA MET A 137 -3.91 -10.57 6.51
C MET A 137 -5.17 -10.29 5.69
N PRO A 138 -6.38 -10.52 6.23
CA PRO A 138 -7.63 -10.19 5.54
C PRO A 138 -7.73 -8.68 5.25
N PHE A 139 -8.12 -8.34 4.03
CA PHE A 139 -8.25 -6.95 3.59
C PHE A 139 -9.44 -6.78 2.65
N ASP A 140 -10.22 -5.74 2.86
CA ASP A 140 -11.29 -5.29 1.96
C ASP A 140 -11.33 -3.77 1.97
N MET A 141 -10.89 -3.16 0.85
CA MET A 141 -10.81 -1.70 0.77
C MET A 141 -12.17 -1.02 0.90
N THR A 142 -13.23 -1.68 0.43
CA THR A 142 -14.59 -1.13 0.48
C THR A 142 -15.12 -1.13 1.91
N ALA A 143 -14.98 -2.24 2.61
CA ALA A 143 -15.41 -2.37 4.01
C ALA A 143 -14.62 -1.45 4.95
N LEU A 144 -13.32 -1.27 4.69
CA LEU A 144 -12.43 -0.40 5.47
C LEU A 144 -12.57 1.09 5.07
N GLY A 145 -13.26 1.39 3.96
CA GLY A 145 -13.42 2.75 3.48
C GLY A 145 -12.14 3.39 2.96
N VAL A 146 -11.25 2.60 2.37
CA VAL A 146 -9.99 3.04 1.75
C VAL A 146 -10.28 3.57 0.35
N ASP A 147 -9.75 4.75 0.01
CA ASP A 147 -9.98 5.39 -1.29
C ASP A 147 -9.03 4.87 -2.37
N ALA A 148 -7.78 4.58 -2.00
CA ALA A 148 -6.78 4.02 -2.89
C ALA A 148 -5.91 3.01 -2.15
N VAL A 149 -5.66 1.85 -2.78
CA VAL A 149 -4.74 0.84 -2.26
C VAL A 149 -3.72 0.43 -3.31
N THR A 150 -2.49 0.28 -2.87
CA THR A 150 -1.37 -0.20 -3.69
C THR A 150 -0.74 -1.43 -3.06
N GLY A 151 -0.12 -2.24 -3.89
CA GLY A 151 0.62 -3.41 -3.45
C GLY A 151 1.57 -3.92 -4.53
N GLY A 152 2.45 -4.82 -4.14
CA GLY A 152 3.38 -5.50 -5.05
C GLY A 152 3.35 -7.00 -4.82
N THR A 153 3.62 -7.77 -5.86
CA THR A 153 3.47 -9.23 -5.84
C THR A 153 4.60 -9.97 -5.11
N GLN A 154 5.76 -9.35 -4.95
CA GLN A 154 7.01 -10.00 -4.52
C GLN A 154 7.16 -10.28 -3.03
N LYS A 155 6.19 -9.93 -2.20
CA LYS A 155 6.22 -10.17 -0.75
C LYS A 155 5.28 -11.30 -0.36
N TRP A 156 4.32 -11.02 0.50
CA TRP A 156 3.37 -12.03 0.98
C TRP A 156 2.44 -12.61 -0.09
N LEU A 157 2.33 -11.95 -1.26
CA LEU A 157 1.61 -12.50 -2.41
C LEU A 157 2.41 -13.59 -3.15
N ALA A 158 3.69 -13.81 -2.79
CA ALA A 158 4.55 -14.86 -3.34
C ALA A 158 4.65 -14.87 -4.89
N GLY A 159 4.37 -13.74 -5.52
CA GLY A 159 4.39 -13.55 -6.96
C GLY A 159 5.72 -12.99 -7.48
N PRO A 160 5.84 -12.80 -8.80
CA PRO A 160 7.04 -12.28 -9.45
C PRO A 160 7.40 -10.88 -9.00
N MET A 161 8.68 -10.55 -8.96
CA MET A 161 9.16 -9.17 -8.79
C MET A 161 8.84 -8.33 -10.03
N GLY A 162 8.73 -7.01 -9.84
CA GLY A 162 8.49 -6.08 -10.95
C GLY A 162 7.04 -6.01 -11.40
N HIS A 163 6.10 -6.36 -10.52
CA HIS A 163 4.67 -6.22 -10.76
C HIS A 163 3.95 -5.73 -9.49
N GLY A 164 2.94 -4.90 -9.70
CA GLY A 164 2.09 -4.35 -8.64
C GLY A 164 0.75 -3.89 -9.22
N PHE A 165 0.00 -3.16 -8.42
CA PHE A 165 -1.30 -2.64 -8.84
C PHE A 165 -1.65 -1.35 -8.08
N LEU A 166 -2.63 -0.63 -8.63
CA LEU A 166 -3.33 0.49 -8.03
C LEU A 166 -4.83 0.22 -8.12
N ALA A 167 -5.48 0.02 -6.98
CA ALA A 167 -6.94 -0.05 -6.91
C ALA A 167 -7.50 1.25 -6.32
N LEU A 168 -8.55 1.77 -6.92
CA LEU A 168 -9.14 3.07 -6.60
C LEU A 168 -10.63 2.90 -6.30
N ARG A 169 -11.16 3.67 -5.35
CA ARG A 169 -12.62 3.75 -5.21
C ARG A 169 -13.24 4.33 -6.49
N PRO A 170 -14.52 4.01 -6.78
CA PRO A 170 -15.24 4.57 -7.93
C PRO A 170 -15.15 6.10 -7.97
N GLY A 171 -14.88 6.64 -9.16
CA GLY A 171 -14.78 8.07 -9.42
C GLY A 171 -13.44 8.72 -9.07
N LEU A 172 -12.57 8.07 -8.28
CA LEU A 172 -11.26 8.67 -7.97
C LEU A 172 -10.32 8.67 -9.18
N ARG A 173 -10.43 7.67 -10.06
CA ARG A 173 -9.62 7.58 -11.30
C ARG A 173 -9.70 8.84 -12.16
N ASP A 174 -10.90 9.38 -12.33
CA ASP A 174 -11.14 10.51 -13.21
C ASP A 174 -10.58 11.84 -12.67
N LEU A 175 -10.29 11.90 -11.38
CA LEU A 175 -9.62 13.03 -10.73
C LEU A 175 -8.08 12.98 -10.88
N LEU A 176 -7.53 11.81 -11.26
CA LEU A 176 -6.09 11.62 -11.34
C LEU A 176 -5.57 11.87 -12.75
N GLU A 177 -4.59 12.75 -12.89
CA GLU A 177 -3.84 12.87 -14.14
C GLU A 177 -2.83 11.72 -14.29
N PRO A 178 -2.72 11.09 -15.47
CA PRO A 178 -1.63 10.16 -15.73
C PRO A 178 -0.28 10.86 -15.62
N ILE A 179 0.68 10.26 -14.92
CA ILE A 179 2.05 10.79 -14.85
C ILE A 179 2.96 10.24 -15.96
N VAL A 180 2.52 9.17 -16.61
CA VAL A 180 3.17 8.59 -17.77
C VAL A 180 2.13 8.45 -18.87
N HIS A 181 2.44 8.99 -20.04
CA HIS A 181 1.55 9.00 -21.18
C HIS A 181 2.04 8.03 -22.26
N GLY A 182 1.10 7.30 -22.85
CA GLY A 182 1.38 6.40 -23.96
C GLY A 182 0.12 6.09 -24.74
N ALA A 183 0.24 5.30 -25.80
CA ALA A 183 -0.85 5.00 -26.70
C ALA A 183 -2.08 4.41 -25.98
N MET A 184 -1.85 3.52 -24.99
CA MET A 184 -2.93 2.87 -24.26
C MET A 184 -3.65 3.84 -23.30
N THR A 185 -3.00 4.89 -22.83
CA THR A 185 -3.62 5.93 -22.00
C THR A 185 -4.78 6.62 -22.71
N TYR A 186 -4.73 6.76 -24.03
CA TYR A 186 -5.71 7.48 -24.84
C TYR A 186 -6.62 6.55 -25.67
N GLY A 187 -6.27 5.29 -25.84
CA GLY A 187 -7.16 4.20 -26.24
C GLY A 187 -7.49 4.04 -27.71
N THR A 188 -7.10 4.95 -28.62
CA THR A 188 -7.26 4.76 -30.05
C THR A 188 -6.03 5.20 -30.83
N PHE A 189 -5.82 4.59 -32.00
CA PHE A 189 -4.73 4.93 -32.91
C PHE A 189 -5.25 5.72 -34.14
N ASP A 190 -6.54 6.08 -34.13
CA ASP A 190 -7.22 6.58 -35.33
C ASP A 190 -6.92 8.05 -35.62
N ASP A 191 -6.58 8.82 -34.59
CA ASP A 191 -6.13 10.19 -34.76
C ASP A 191 -4.98 10.53 -33.80
N LEU A 192 -3.79 10.44 -34.30
CA LEU A 192 -2.56 10.78 -33.58
C LEU A 192 -2.25 12.29 -33.57
N THR A 193 -3.08 13.07 -34.24
CA THR A 193 -2.85 14.51 -34.42
C THR A 193 -3.69 15.38 -33.50
N ASP A 194 -4.60 14.80 -32.72
CA ASP A 194 -5.39 15.54 -31.74
C ASP A 194 -4.65 15.71 -30.39
N PRO A 195 -4.03 16.90 -30.14
CA PRO A 195 -3.34 17.17 -28.89
C PRO A 195 -4.28 17.39 -27.71
N GLY A 196 -5.59 17.56 -27.98
CA GLY A 196 -6.61 17.81 -26.93
C GLY A 196 -7.32 16.55 -26.45
N ARG A 197 -6.90 15.37 -26.90
CA ARG A 197 -7.52 14.11 -26.53
C ARG A 197 -7.42 13.86 -25.01
N SER A 198 -8.56 13.54 -24.40
CA SER A 198 -8.60 13.18 -22.97
C SER A 198 -8.15 11.74 -22.72
N PRO A 199 -7.49 11.47 -21.60
CA PRO A 199 -7.17 10.11 -21.18
C PRO A 199 -8.44 9.26 -20.97
N ARG A 200 -8.32 7.95 -21.12
CA ARG A 200 -9.41 6.97 -20.91
C ARG A 200 -10.04 7.07 -19.52
N HIS A 201 -11.28 6.58 -19.42
CA HIS A 201 -12.04 6.47 -18.16
C HIS A 201 -12.04 5.04 -17.58
N ASP A 202 -11.08 4.20 -17.99
CA ASP A 202 -10.93 2.83 -17.54
C ASP A 202 -9.52 2.59 -16.94
N PRO A 203 -9.19 1.39 -16.41
CA PRO A 203 -7.90 1.11 -15.78
C PRO A 203 -6.68 1.38 -16.67
N LEU A 204 -6.83 1.26 -17.99
CA LEU A 204 -5.74 1.47 -18.94
C LEU A 204 -5.28 2.93 -19.01
N ARG A 205 -6.02 3.87 -18.39
CA ARG A 205 -5.59 5.26 -18.19
C ARG A 205 -4.18 5.34 -17.60
N PHE A 206 -3.82 4.43 -16.70
CA PHE A 206 -2.52 4.40 -16.03
C PHE A 206 -1.59 3.27 -16.53
N GLU A 207 -1.96 2.60 -17.62
CA GLU A 207 -1.22 1.54 -18.26
C GLU A 207 -0.79 1.99 -19.66
N PRO A 208 0.28 2.82 -19.77
CA PRO A 208 0.54 3.61 -20.98
C PRO A 208 0.96 2.79 -22.20
N GLY A 209 1.40 1.54 -22.03
CA GLY A 209 1.94 0.73 -23.11
C GLY A 209 1.80 -0.78 -22.88
N SER A 210 2.66 -1.54 -23.54
CA SER A 210 2.64 -3.00 -23.47
C SER A 210 2.82 -3.49 -22.03
N PRO A 211 1.88 -4.28 -21.50
CA PRO A 211 1.95 -4.74 -20.11
C PRO A 211 2.99 -5.84 -19.93
N LEU A 212 3.52 -5.95 -18.72
CA LEU A 212 4.33 -7.10 -18.31
C LEU A 212 3.43 -8.31 -18.03
N LEU A 213 3.07 -9.05 -19.09
CA LEU A 213 2.13 -10.18 -18.99
C LEU A 213 2.56 -11.25 -17.99
N PHE A 214 3.84 -11.61 -17.97
CA PHE A 214 4.35 -12.62 -17.02
C PHE A 214 4.20 -12.19 -15.58
N GLY A 215 4.39 -10.90 -15.26
CA GLY A 215 4.18 -10.36 -13.95
C GLY A 215 2.71 -10.43 -13.53
N ALA A 216 1.80 -10.02 -14.42
CA ALA A 216 0.37 -10.03 -14.15
C ALA A 216 -0.18 -11.46 -13.98
N LEU A 217 0.14 -12.36 -14.92
CA LEU A 217 -0.35 -13.74 -14.89
C LEU A 217 0.27 -14.54 -13.73
N GLY A 218 1.58 -14.39 -13.50
CA GLY A 218 2.27 -15.04 -12.38
C GLY A 218 1.79 -14.52 -11.02
N GLY A 219 1.57 -13.20 -10.91
CA GLY A 219 0.98 -12.60 -9.71
C GLY A 219 -0.44 -13.11 -9.45
N ALA A 220 -1.28 -13.15 -10.47
CA ALA A 220 -2.63 -13.68 -10.37
C ALA A 220 -2.64 -15.17 -9.95
N ALA A 221 -1.79 -16.00 -10.58
CA ALA A 221 -1.69 -17.41 -10.21
C ALA A 221 -1.27 -17.62 -8.75
N ALA A 222 -0.32 -16.81 -8.25
CA ALA A 222 0.09 -16.86 -6.86
C ALA A 222 -1.05 -16.41 -5.92
N ILE A 223 -1.78 -15.35 -6.26
CA ILE A 223 -2.93 -14.87 -5.49
C ILE A 223 -4.05 -15.92 -5.45
N GLU A 224 -4.35 -16.60 -6.57
CA GLU A 224 -5.37 -17.68 -6.59
C GLU A 224 -5.03 -18.78 -5.59
N VAL A 225 -3.76 -19.21 -5.53
CA VAL A 225 -3.32 -20.22 -4.53
C VAL A 225 -3.58 -19.73 -3.11
N LEU A 226 -3.30 -18.45 -2.81
CA LEU A 226 -3.54 -17.90 -1.47
C LEU A 226 -5.04 -17.80 -1.15
N LEU A 227 -5.86 -17.41 -2.13
CA LEU A 227 -7.32 -17.34 -1.98
C LEU A 227 -7.93 -18.72 -1.82
N ASP A 228 -7.42 -19.74 -2.51
CA ASP A 228 -7.88 -21.13 -2.40
C ASP A 228 -7.54 -21.73 -1.02
N VAL A 229 -6.38 -21.41 -0.46
CA VAL A 229 -6.01 -21.78 0.93
C VAL A 229 -6.87 -21.03 1.94
N GLY A 230 -7.23 -19.80 1.62
CA GLY A 230 -7.97 -18.87 2.49
C GLY A 230 -7.06 -17.98 3.32
N ILE A 231 -7.20 -16.67 3.14
CA ILE A 231 -6.34 -15.65 3.82
C ILE A 231 -6.48 -15.74 5.35
N ASP A 232 -7.66 -16.04 5.88
CA ASP A 232 -7.86 -16.22 7.33
C ASP A 232 -7.04 -17.39 7.90
N ALA A 233 -7.00 -18.51 7.19
CA ALA A 233 -6.20 -19.66 7.58
C ALA A 233 -4.69 -19.36 7.52
N ILE A 234 -4.25 -18.67 6.46
CA ILE A 234 -2.86 -18.20 6.31
C ILE A 234 -2.50 -17.25 7.46
N HIS A 235 -3.39 -16.31 7.78
CA HIS A 235 -3.19 -15.35 8.87
C HIS A 235 -3.03 -16.05 10.22
N ALA A 236 -3.96 -16.96 10.55
CA ALA A 236 -3.92 -17.72 11.79
C ALA A 236 -2.61 -18.50 11.95
N GLU A 237 -2.16 -19.18 10.89
CA GLU A 237 -0.90 -19.95 10.93
C GLU A 237 0.33 -19.04 11.01
N ALA A 238 0.35 -17.94 10.27
CA ALA A 238 1.45 -16.96 10.33
C ALA A 238 1.57 -16.36 11.74
N LEU A 239 0.46 -16.04 12.40
CA LEU A 239 0.45 -15.56 13.78
C LEU A 239 0.92 -16.63 14.78
N ARG A 240 0.50 -17.88 14.60
CA ARG A 240 0.95 -19.00 15.44
C ARG A 240 2.47 -19.16 15.36
N LEU A 241 3.03 -19.08 14.15
CA LEU A 241 4.49 -19.14 13.93
C LEU A 241 5.21 -17.93 14.50
N ALA A 242 4.66 -16.73 14.31
CA ALA A 242 5.22 -15.50 14.89
C ALA A 242 5.21 -15.54 16.42
N ALA A 243 4.16 -16.05 17.05
CA ALA A 243 4.09 -16.22 18.51
C ALA A 243 5.19 -17.16 19.00
N LYS A 244 5.35 -18.32 18.37
CA LYS A 244 6.41 -19.28 18.70
C LYS A 244 7.81 -18.68 18.53
N LEU A 245 8.05 -17.94 17.45
CA LEU A 245 9.30 -17.23 17.22
C LEU A 245 9.57 -16.21 18.33
N ARG A 246 8.59 -15.38 18.67
CA ARG A 246 8.71 -14.34 19.71
C ARG A 246 8.98 -14.94 21.09
N GLU A 247 8.31 -16.02 21.45
CA GLU A 247 8.57 -16.78 22.68
C GLU A 247 10.01 -17.26 22.76
N GLY A 248 10.50 -17.90 21.69
CA GLY A 248 11.89 -18.35 21.60
C GLY A 248 12.90 -17.21 21.70
N LEU A 249 12.66 -16.10 21.02
CA LEU A 249 13.51 -14.91 21.08
C LEU A 249 13.60 -14.32 22.49
N LEU A 250 12.49 -14.21 23.18
CA LEU A 250 12.44 -13.72 24.56
C LEU A 250 13.16 -14.67 25.52
N ALA A 251 13.00 -15.98 25.38
CA ALA A 251 13.71 -16.98 26.17
C ALA A 251 15.24 -16.89 26.00
N HIS A 252 15.71 -16.41 24.84
CA HIS A 252 17.13 -16.16 24.56
C HIS A 252 17.59 -14.72 24.89
N GLY A 253 16.74 -13.94 25.57
CA GLY A 253 17.07 -12.58 26.03
C GLY A 253 17.07 -11.50 24.93
N ALA A 254 16.40 -11.74 23.81
CA ALA A 254 16.17 -10.72 22.81
C ALA A 254 15.12 -9.71 23.31
N ARG A 255 15.22 -8.47 22.83
CA ARG A 255 14.20 -7.43 23.05
C ARG A 255 13.34 -7.29 21.79
N LEU A 256 12.05 -7.53 21.89
CA LEU A 256 11.13 -7.32 20.78
C LEU A 256 10.91 -5.82 20.54
N LEU A 257 10.90 -5.43 19.27
CA LEU A 257 10.55 -4.09 18.78
C LEU A 257 9.22 -4.09 18.03
N SER A 258 8.73 -5.27 17.61
CA SER A 258 7.38 -5.40 17.04
C SER A 258 6.33 -5.09 18.10
N ALA A 259 5.21 -4.51 17.66
CA ALA A 259 4.02 -4.38 18.47
C ALA A 259 3.61 -5.75 19.07
N PRO A 260 3.06 -5.79 20.28
CA PRO A 260 2.46 -7.00 20.83
C PRO A 260 1.45 -7.62 19.85
N LEU A 261 1.24 -8.93 19.93
CA LEU A 261 0.12 -9.60 19.25
C LEU A 261 -1.17 -9.21 19.98
N GLY A 262 -1.69 -8.03 19.67
CA GLY A 262 -2.93 -7.47 20.23
C GLY A 262 -4.11 -7.62 19.27
N ASP A 263 -5.02 -6.66 19.25
CA ASP A 263 -6.29 -6.70 18.53
C ASP A 263 -6.16 -6.70 16.98
N ALA A 264 -5.03 -6.23 16.45
CA ALA A 264 -4.74 -6.25 15.01
C ALA A 264 -3.29 -6.69 14.77
N PRO A 265 -2.96 -7.97 14.98
CA PRO A 265 -1.58 -8.42 14.94
C PRO A 265 -1.09 -8.63 13.51
N SER A 266 0.15 -8.20 13.23
CA SER A 266 0.92 -8.58 12.07
C SER A 266 1.90 -9.70 12.43
N PRO A 267 2.19 -10.65 11.52
CA PRO A 267 3.17 -11.70 11.77
C PRO A 267 4.62 -11.21 11.72
N ILE A 268 4.88 -9.97 11.30
CA ILE A 268 6.22 -9.39 11.25
C ILE A 268 6.80 -9.32 12.66
N THR A 269 8.01 -9.86 12.82
CA THR A 269 8.71 -9.88 14.10
C THR A 269 10.06 -9.18 13.96
N THR A 270 10.22 -8.07 14.67
CA THR A 270 11.45 -7.28 14.74
C THR A 270 11.99 -7.31 16.14
N PHE A 271 13.29 -7.55 16.28
CA PHE A 271 13.92 -7.69 17.58
C PHE A 271 15.37 -7.21 17.59
N LEU A 272 15.86 -6.88 18.77
CA LEU A 272 17.27 -6.69 19.05
C LEU A 272 17.80 -7.96 19.74
N PRO A 273 18.80 -8.63 19.18
CA PRO A 273 19.42 -9.79 19.82
C PRO A 273 20.21 -9.36 21.06
N ARG A 274 20.48 -10.27 21.96
CA ARG A 274 21.45 -10.06 23.03
C ARG A 274 22.85 -9.98 22.42
N GLY A 275 23.56 -8.88 22.61
CA GLY A 275 24.92 -8.66 22.09
C GLY A 275 24.97 -7.91 20.76
N ASP A 276 25.95 -8.20 19.92
CA ASP A 276 26.21 -7.49 18.66
C ASP A 276 25.18 -7.85 17.57
N VAL A 277 24.39 -6.84 17.18
CA VAL A 277 23.35 -6.94 16.13
C VAL A 277 23.96 -7.34 14.78
N GLY A 278 25.13 -6.76 14.43
CA GLY A 278 25.79 -7.06 13.16
C GLY A 278 26.29 -8.51 13.08
N ALA A 279 26.82 -9.05 14.18
CA ALA A 279 27.22 -10.45 14.25
C ALA A 279 26.02 -11.39 14.14
N ALA A 280 24.89 -11.06 14.80
CA ALA A 280 23.66 -11.83 14.70
C ALA A 280 23.09 -11.81 13.27
N ALA A 281 23.04 -10.64 12.62
CA ALA A 281 22.58 -10.51 11.24
C ALA A 281 23.40 -11.35 10.27
N ARG A 282 24.73 -11.30 10.36
CA ARG A 282 25.63 -12.13 9.52
C ARG A 282 25.38 -13.64 9.70
N ARG A 283 25.09 -14.11 10.92
CA ARG A 283 24.77 -15.53 11.17
C ARG A 283 23.43 -15.94 10.59
N LEU A 284 22.45 -15.05 10.58
CA LEU A 284 21.13 -15.33 10.03
C LEU A 284 21.09 -15.26 8.50
N SER A 285 22.09 -14.61 7.87
CA SER A 285 22.19 -14.47 6.41
C SER A 285 23.04 -15.57 5.75
N ALA A 286 23.74 -16.39 6.53
CA ALA A 286 24.53 -17.53 6.07
C ALA A 286 23.71 -18.81 6.00
#